data_41e07aedcc940d2c8d9cf5fe50c2ce12
#
_entry.id   41e07aedcc940d2c8d9cf5fe50c2ce12
#
_cell.length_a   1.000
_cell.length_b   1.000
_cell.length_c   1.000
_cell.angle_alpha   90.00
_cell.angle_beta   90.00
_cell.angle_gamma   90.00
#
_symmetry.space_group_name_H-M   'P 1'
#
loop_
_entity.id
_entity.type
_entity.pdbx_description
1 polymer ?
#
loop_
_entity_poly.entity_id
_entity_poly.type
_entity_poly.pdbx_seq_one_letter_code
_entity_poly.pdbx_strand_id
1 'polypeptide(L)'
;LLISKTDLVKKQELDKLIAIIKTLNTDARIIPISHGKIDIDKILDTNLFDFDRAEQAPGWLKEMRGEHIPETEEYGISSFSYKARKPFYPNKFFDFLHNKNLAGKLIRSKGYFWLATRPQFAGHWSQAGGIARYGFAGMFWKAVPKESWPQDKDSLDAIYENWVEPFGDMRQELVFIGQGLDKEQVTKALDECLLSDSDLLQGRAHWATFDDPFPDEWKETA
;
A
#
# COMPACT_ATOMS: atom_id res chain seq x y z
N LEU A 1 2.32 -25.58 -5.69
CA LEU A 1 1.38 -24.55 -5.22
C LEU A 1 1.00 -24.79 -3.76
N LEU A 2 1.05 -23.75 -2.92
CA LEU A 2 0.57 -23.80 -1.53
C LEU A 2 -0.72 -22.99 -1.42
N ILE A 3 -1.77 -23.60 -0.87
CA ILE A 3 -2.99 -22.89 -0.51
C ILE A 3 -2.94 -22.62 0.99
N SER A 4 -2.68 -21.37 1.36
CA SER A 4 -2.60 -20.96 2.77
C SER A 4 -3.97 -20.63 3.36
N LYS A 5 -4.04 -20.55 4.71
CA LYS A 5 -5.25 -20.17 5.46
C LYS A 5 -6.45 -21.10 5.22
N THR A 6 -6.20 -22.38 5.00
CA THR A 6 -7.26 -23.37 4.74
C THR A 6 -8.13 -23.64 5.96
N ASP A 7 -7.68 -23.22 7.13
CA ASP A 7 -8.43 -23.20 8.39
C ASP A 7 -9.59 -22.19 8.40
N LEU A 8 -9.59 -21.19 7.47
CA LEU A 8 -10.60 -20.14 7.39
C LEU A 8 -11.75 -20.47 6.44
N VAL A 9 -11.68 -21.58 5.71
CA VAL A 9 -12.66 -21.95 4.69
C VAL A 9 -13.23 -23.34 4.94
N LYS A 10 -14.46 -23.58 4.47
CA LYS A 10 -15.08 -24.90 4.54
C LYS A 10 -14.44 -25.85 3.52
N LYS A 11 -14.43 -27.14 3.85
CA LYS A 11 -13.86 -28.18 2.98
C LYS A 11 -14.39 -28.11 1.53
N GLN A 12 -15.69 -27.89 1.35
CA GLN A 12 -16.30 -27.80 0.01
C GLN A 12 -15.77 -26.61 -0.82
N GLU A 13 -15.46 -25.48 -0.17
CA GLU A 13 -14.89 -24.31 -0.82
C GLU A 13 -13.43 -24.55 -1.20
N LEU A 14 -12.68 -25.22 -0.33
CA LEU A 14 -11.32 -25.65 -0.59
C LEU A 14 -11.25 -26.63 -1.76
N ASP A 15 -12.13 -27.62 -1.80
CA ASP A 15 -12.18 -28.62 -2.87
C ASP A 15 -12.51 -27.96 -4.23
N LYS A 16 -13.43 -26.98 -4.25
CA LYS A 16 -13.71 -26.18 -5.46
C LYS A 16 -12.49 -25.38 -5.90
N LEU A 17 -11.79 -24.73 -4.99
CA LEU A 17 -10.60 -23.96 -5.30
C LEU A 17 -9.50 -24.87 -5.87
N ILE A 18 -9.28 -26.02 -5.28
CA ILE A 18 -8.31 -27.03 -5.78
C ILE A 18 -8.69 -27.46 -7.20
N ALA A 19 -9.97 -27.73 -7.47
CA ALA A 19 -10.44 -28.11 -8.79
C ALA A 19 -10.17 -27.00 -9.83
N ILE A 20 -10.47 -25.73 -9.50
CA ILE A 20 -10.18 -24.58 -10.36
C ILE A 20 -8.68 -24.47 -10.65
N ILE A 21 -7.82 -24.54 -9.62
CA ILE A 21 -6.37 -24.46 -9.78
C ILE A 21 -5.86 -25.61 -10.68
N LYS A 22 -6.42 -26.80 -10.53
CA LYS A 22 -6.09 -27.97 -11.37
C LYS A 22 -6.46 -27.80 -12.84
N THR A 23 -7.50 -27.02 -13.16
CA THR A 23 -7.83 -26.70 -14.56
C THR A 23 -6.84 -25.71 -15.18
N LEU A 24 -6.28 -24.81 -14.37
CA LEU A 24 -5.29 -23.81 -14.81
C LEU A 24 -3.89 -24.40 -14.92
N ASN A 25 -3.53 -25.32 -14.02
CA ASN A 25 -2.25 -26.01 -14.00
C ASN A 25 -2.45 -27.48 -13.57
N THR A 26 -2.61 -28.35 -14.56
CA THR A 26 -2.89 -29.79 -14.37
C THR A 26 -1.77 -30.51 -13.63
N ASP A 27 -0.55 -30.06 -13.77
CA ASP A 27 0.64 -30.69 -13.23
C ASP A 27 1.02 -30.19 -11.85
N ALA A 28 0.44 -29.09 -11.42
CA ALA A 28 0.74 -28.51 -10.13
C ALA A 28 0.47 -29.48 -8.97
N ARG A 29 1.48 -29.74 -8.16
CA ARG A 29 1.30 -30.33 -6.85
C ARG A 29 0.70 -29.27 -5.93
N ILE A 30 -0.54 -29.50 -5.46
CA ILE A 30 -1.26 -28.57 -4.60
C ILE A 30 -1.23 -29.09 -3.17
N ILE A 31 -0.77 -28.26 -2.23
CA ILE A 31 -0.67 -28.58 -0.80
C ILE A 31 -1.46 -27.54 -0.02
N PRO A 32 -2.62 -27.90 0.55
CA PRO A 32 -3.33 -27.06 1.51
C PRO A 32 -2.53 -26.95 2.81
N ILE A 33 -2.38 -25.73 3.32
CA ILE A 33 -1.67 -25.47 4.57
C ILE A 33 -2.47 -24.56 5.49
N SER A 34 -2.28 -24.75 6.79
CA SER A 34 -2.87 -23.94 7.85
C SER A 34 -1.75 -23.36 8.72
N HIS A 35 -1.87 -22.07 9.07
CA HIS A 35 -0.91 -21.35 9.92
C HIS A 35 0.56 -21.43 9.43
N GLY A 36 0.77 -21.59 8.12
CA GLY A 36 2.11 -21.71 7.55
C GLY A 36 2.83 -23.02 7.84
N LYS A 37 2.18 -24.03 8.43
CA LYS A 37 2.81 -25.31 8.78
C LYS A 37 2.92 -26.19 7.55
N ILE A 38 4.15 -26.50 7.18
CA ILE A 38 4.49 -27.44 6.09
C ILE A 38 5.85 -28.06 6.38
N ASP A 39 6.03 -29.30 5.96
CA ASP A 39 7.34 -29.96 6.00
C ASP A 39 8.25 -29.34 4.95
N ILE A 40 9.48 -29.02 5.33
CA ILE A 40 10.44 -28.29 4.49
C ILE A 40 10.81 -29.05 3.22
N ASP A 41 10.90 -30.38 3.28
CA ASP A 41 11.17 -31.28 2.15
C ASP A 41 10.10 -31.22 1.04
N LYS A 42 8.91 -30.70 1.36
CA LYS A 42 7.85 -30.50 0.37
C LYS A 42 7.99 -29.23 -0.47
N ILE A 43 8.87 -28.31 -0.06
CA ILE A 43 9.04 -26.99 -0.68
C ILE A 43 10.49 -26.69 -1.09
N LEU A 44 11.48 -27.30 -0.43
CA LEU A 44 12.89 -27.16 -0.81
C LEU A 44 13.34 -28.39 -1.57
N ASP A 45 14.26 -28.18 -2.50
CA ASP A 45 14.94 -29.21 -3.31
C ASP A 45 13.96 -30.23 -3.97
N THR A 46 12.83 -29.70 -4.42
CA THR A 46 11.74 -30.54 -4.94
C THR A 46 12.00 -31.07 -6.34
N ASN A 47 12.99 -30.52 -7.06
CA ASN A 47 13.33 -30.84 -8.46
C ASN A 47 12.13 -30.86 -9.42
N LEU A 48 11.07 -30.05 -9.08
CA LEU A 48 9.84 -29.97 -9.87
C LEU A 48 9.91 -28.95 -11.01
N PHE A 49 10.95 -28.12 -11.02
CA PHE A 49 11.17 -27.17 -12.10
C PHE A 49 11.90 -27.86 -13.25
N ASP A 50 11.29 -27.83 -14.41
CA ASP A 50 11.83 -28.34 -15.68
C ASP A 50 11.86 -27.16 -16.65
N PHE A 51 13.07 -26.78 -17.10
CA PHE A 51 13.28 -25.63 -17.97
C PHE A 51 12.65 -25.86 -19.36
N ASP A 52 12.84 -27.01 -19.96
CA ASP A 52 12.35 -27.34 -21.30
C ASP A 52 10.79 -27.28 -21.33
N ARG A 53 10.20 -27.71 -20.25
CA ARG A 53 8.76 -27.67 -20.06
C ARG A 53 8.24 -26.25 -19.75
N ALA A 54 8.96 -25.46 -18.97
CA ALA A 54 8.64 -24.08 -18.70
C ALA A 54 8.70 -23.23 -19.98
N GLU A 55 9.70 -23.47 -20.83
CA GLU A 55 9.88 -22.78 -22.12
C GLU A 55 8.71 -23.03 -23.08
N GLN A 56 8.06 -24.19 -23.01
CA GLN A 56 6.90 -24.53 -23.83
C GLN A 56 5.60 -23.92 -23.31
N ALA A 57 5.58 -23.34 -22.12
CA ALA A 57 4.39 -22.70 -21.57
C ALA A 57 4.02 -21.44 -22.38
N PRO A 58 2.74 -21.26 -22.77
CA PRO A 58 2.31 -20.16 -23.63
C PRO A 58 2.69 -18.75 -23.13
N GLY A 59 2.69 -18.54 -21.82
CA GLY A 59 3.13 -17.28 -21.20
C GLY A 59 4.62 -17.02 -21.33
N TRP A 60 5.44 -18.04 -21.12
CA TRP A 60 6.91 -17.95 -21.22
C TRP A 60 7.38 -17.61 -22.64
N LEU A 61 6.78 -18.21 -23.65
CA LEU A 61 7.09 -17.93 -25.06
C LEU A 61 6.78 -16.48 -25.47
N LYS A 62 5.72 -15.89 -24.91
CA LYS A 62 5.37 -14.47 -25.13
C LYS A 62 6.41 -13.54 -24.48
N GLU A 63 6.80 -13.81 -23.26
CA GLU A 63 7.84 -13.07 -22.53
C GLU A 63 9.19 -13.10 -23.28
N MET A 64 9.63 -14.27 -23.74
CA MET A 64 10.88 -14.42 -24.52
C MET A 64 10.85 -13.68 -25.86
N ARG A 65 9.68 -13.48 -26.45
CA ARG A 65 9.49 -12.70 -27.69
C ARG A 65 9.37 -11.19 -27.45
N GLY A 66 9.41 -10.74 -26.19
CA GLY A 66 9.20 -9.35 -25.84
C GLY A 66 7.73 -8.88 -25.96
N GLU A 67 6.81 -9.83 -26.14
CA GLU A 67 5.37 -9.59 -26.15
C GLU A 67 4.84 -9.63 -24.71
N HIS A 68 5.31 -8.69 -23.88
CA HIS A 68 4.79 -8.53 -22.53
C HIS A 68 3.41 -7.86 -22.58
N ILE A 69 2.36 -8.60 -22.26
CA ILE A 69 1.05 -8.00 -21.95
C ILE A 69 1.13 -7.63 -20.47
N PRO A 70 1.11 -6.35 -20.11
CA PRO A 70 1.12 -5.96 -18.69
C PRO A 70 -0.03 -6.66 -17.95
N GLU A 71 0.24 -7.15 -16.75
CA GLU A 71 -0.80 -7.78 -15.88
C GLU A 71 -2.02 -6.86 -15.70
N THR A 72 -1.83 -5.57 -15.85
CA THR A 72 -2.87 -4.53 -15.93
C THR A 72 -3.89 -4.77 -17.04
N GLU A 73 -3.47 -5.27 -18.21
CA GLU A 73 -4.37 -5.52 -19.33
C GLU A 73 -5.08 -6.88 -19.18
N GLU A 74 -4.38 -7.88 -18.63
CA GLU A 74 -4.94 -9.23 -18.50
C GLU A 74 -6.01 -9.31 -17.40
N TYR A 75 -5.83 -8.61 -16.29
CA TYR A 75 -6.75 -8.68 -15.13
C TYR A 75 -7.45 -7.37 -14.80
N GLY A 76 -7.18 -6.30 -15.55
CA GLY A 76 -7.70 -4.96 -15.27
C GLY A 76 -7.21 -4.40 -13.92
N ILE A 77 -6.07 -4.91 -13.42
CA ILE A 77 -5.45 -4.45 -12.18
C ILE A 77 -4.47 -3.34 -12.53
N SER A 78 -4.61 -2.20 -11.87
CA SER A 78 -3.72 -1.06 -12.01
C SER A 78 -3.14 -0.64 -10.66
N SER A 79 -1.99 0.01 -10.70
CA SER A 79 -1.39 0.63 -9.54
C SER A 79 -0.96 2.06 -9.87
N PHE A 80 -1.11 2.95 -8.89
CA PHE A 80 -0.59 4.31 -8.99
C PHE A 80 -0.21 4.84 -7.60
N SER A 81 0.68 5.82 -7.59
CA SER A 81 1.04 6.56 -6.39
C SER A 81 0.45 7.97 -6.44
N TYR A 82 -0.04 8.42 -5.29
CA TYR A 82 -0.44 9.81 -5.04
C TYR A 82 0.64 10.47 -4.18
N LYS A 83 1.11 11.65 -4.61
CA LYS A 83 2.08 12.46 -3.86
C LYS A 83 1.64 13.91 -3.83
N ALA A 84 1.69 14.52 -2.64
CA ALA A 84 1.40 15.94 -2.46
C ALA A 84 2.25 16.55 -1.34
N ARG A 85 2.44 17.87 -1.38
CA ARG A 85 3.27 18.61 -0.42
C ARG A 85 2.48 19.59 0.45
N LYS A 86 1.18 19.34 0.62
CA LYS A 86 0.31 20.05 1.57
C LYS A 86 -0.26 19.05 2.57
N PRO A 87 -0.50 19.45 3.83
CA PRO A 87 -1.18 18.59 4.78
C PRO A 87 -2.65 18.41 4.40
N PHE A 88 -3.24 17.30 4.83
CA PHE A 88 -4.67 17.07 4.71
C PHE A 88 -5.45 17.76 5.85
N TYR A 89 -6.66 18.21 5.55
CA TYR A 89 -7.69 18.41 6.59
C TYR A 89 -8.02 17.05 7.21
N PRO A 90 -7.88 16.87 8.54
CA PRO A 90 -8.06 15.57 9.16
C PRO A 90 -9.43 14.94 8.92
N ASN A 91 -10.50 15.71 9.11
CA ASN A 91 -11.87 15.25 8.90
C ASN A 91 -12.12 14.80 7.45
N LYS A 92 -11.71 15.59 6.45
CA LYS A 92 -11.89 15.23 5.04
C LYS A 92 -11.14 13.95 4.66
N PHE A 93 -9.90 13.81 5.14
CA PHE A 93 -9.11 12.61 4.87
C PHE A 93 -9.67 11.39 5.61
N PHE A 94 -10.15 11.58 6.83
CA PHE A 94 -10.84 10.53 7.57
C PHE A 94 -12.09 10.03 6.83
N ASP A 95 -12.91 10.94 6.32
CA ASP A 95 -14.08 10.61 5.51
C ASP A 95 -13.69 9.89 4.21
N PHE A 96 -12.62 10.33 3.55
CA PHE A 96 -12.08 9.65 2.37
C PHE A 96 -11.68 8.19 2.69
N LEU A 97 -10.99 7.94 3.81
CA LEU A 97 -10.58 6.61 4.21
C LEU A 97 -11.75 5.66 4.51
N HIS A 98 -12.89 6.22 4.93
CA HIS A 98 -14.11 5.47 5.25
C HIS A 98 -15.11 5.43 4.08
N ASN A 99 -14.80 6.11 2.98
CA ASN A 99 -15.66 6.11 1.80
C ASN A 99 -15.53 4.76 1.05
N LYS A 100 -16.63 4.01 1.03
CA LYS A 100 -16.70 2.72 0.34
C LYS A 100 -16.91 2.84 -1.19
N ASN A 101 -17.14 4.04 -1.69
CA ASN A 101 -17.48 4.30 -3.08
C ASN A 101 -16.29 4.85 -3.90
N LEU A 102 -15.09 4.37 -3.63
CA LEU A 102 -13.97 4.63 -4.55
C LEU A 102 -14.32 4.01 -5.92
N ALA A 103 -14.10 4.77 -6.98
CA ALA A 103 -14.35 4.31 -8.33
C ALA A 103 -13.47 3.08 -8.65
N GLY A 104 -14.09 1.93 -8.76
CA GLY A 104 -13.44 0.64 -8.93
C GLY A 104 -13.29 -0.16 -7.63
N LYS A 105 -12.64 -1.30 -7.73
CA LYS A 105 -12.41 -2.22 -6.61
C LYS A 105 -11.00 -2.04 -6.05
N LEU A 106 -10.88 -1.37 -4.90
CA LEU A 106 -9.62 -1.25 -4.19
C LEU A 106 -9.20 -2.62 -3.62
N ILE A 107 -8.03 -3.12 -4.02
CA ILE A 107 -7.45 -4.38 -3.54
C ILE A 107 -6.52 -4.09 -2.37
N ARG A 108 -5.64 -3.11 -2.52
CA ARG A 108 -4.64 -2.73 -1.52
C ARG A 108 -4.32 -1.24 -1.63
N SER A 109 -4.11 -0.61 -0.48
CA SER A 109 -3.52 0.72 -0.40
C SER A 109 -2.57 0.80 0.78
N LYS A 110 -1.46 1.51 0.60
CA LYS A 110 -0.46 1.76 1.63
C LYS A 110 0.19 3.12 1.47
N GLY A 111 0.75 3.62 2.54
CA GLY A 111 1.63 4.78 2.48
C GLY A 111 1.65 5.60 3.75
N TYR A 112 2.19 6.79 3.59
CA TYR A 112 2.31 7.78 4.65
C TYR A 112 1.44 8.98 4.34
N PHE A 113 0.90 9.59 5.38
CA PHE A 113 0.10 10.79 5.26
C PHE A 113 0.49 11.84 6.32
N TRP A 114 0.19 13.07 6.03
CA TRP A 114 0.49 14.23 6.84
C TRP A 114 -0.79 15.02 7.13
N LEU A 115 -1.13 15.19 8.42
CA LEU A 115 -2.32 15.92 8.87
C LEU A 115 -1.96 17.34 9.34
N ALA A 116 -2.82 18.28 9.08
CA ALA A 116 -2.65 19.68 9.49
C ALA A 116 -2.59 19.85 11.04
N THR A 117 -3.44 19.12 11.77
CA THR A 117 -3.50 19.17 13.23
C THR A 117 -2.30 18.51 13.92
N ARG A 118 -1.53 17.70 13.19
CA ARG A 118 -0.36 16.94 13.69
C ARG A 118 0.86 17.17 12.80
N PRO A 119 1.28 18.44 12.59
CA PRO A 119 2.21 18.78 11.53
C PRO A 119 3.61 18.19 11.67
N GLN A 120 3.98 17.72 12.87
CA GLN A 120 5.27 17.08 13.12
C GLN A 120 5.26 15.56 12.86
N PHE A 121 4.08 14.95 12.76
CA PHE A 121 3.95 13.50 12.74
C PHE A 121 3.57 12.96 11.35
N ALA A 122 4.20 11.87 10.98
CA ALA A 122 3.80 11.05 9.86
C ALA A 122 2.79 9.99 10.34
N GLY A 123 1.65 9.95 9.69
CA GLY A 123 0.70 8.83 9.82
C GLY A 123 1.00 7.74 8.82
N HIS A 124 0.76 6.49 9.16
CA HIS A 124 0.77 5.39 8.21
C HIS A 124 -0.64 4.92 7.90
N TRP A 125 -0.85 4.52 6.68
CA TRP A 125 -2.05 3.89 6.17
C TRP A 125 -1.76 2.52 5.58
N SER A 126 -2.59 1.54 5.87
CA SER A 126 -2.52 0.21 5.26
C SER A 126 -3.91 -0.37 5.14
N GLN A 127 -4.31 -0.71 3.91
CA GLN A 127 -5.57 -1.40 3.62
C GLN A 127 -5.27 -2.62 2.75
N ALA A 128 -5.91 -3.75 3.05
CA ALA A 128 -5.86 -4.96 2.24
C ALA A 128 -7.21 -5.69 2.36
N GLY A 129 -7.90 -5.86 1.24
CA GLY A 129 -9.26 -6.39 1.23
C GLY A 129 -10.21 -5.53 2.08
N GLY A 130 -10.91 -6.14 3.00
CA GLY A 130 -11.84 -5.46 3.92
C GLY A 130 -11.20 -4.90 5.20
N ILE A 131 -9.89 -5.04 5.39
CA ILE A 131 -9.20 -4.61 6.61
C ILE A 131 -8.40 -3.34 6.31
N ALA A 132 -8.68 -2.30 7.10
CA ALA A 132 -7.96 -1.03 7.04
C ALA A 132 -7.34 -0.72 8.42
N ARG A 133 -6.14 -0.16 8.40
CA ARG A 133 -5.41 0.27 9.59
C ARG A 133 -4.69 1.58 9.30
N TYR A 134 -4.72 2.47 10.26
CA TYR A 134 -3.91 3.69 10.28
C TYR A 134 -3.33 3.90 11.68
N GLY A 135 -2.23 4.61 11.78
CA GLY A 135 -1.58 4.86 13.05
C GLY A 135 -0.37 5.79 12.91
N PHE A 136 0.34 5.97 14.00
CA PHE A 136 1.57 6.74 14.05
C PHE A 136 2.71 5.98 13.35
N ALA A 137 3.45 6.67 12.48
CA ALA A 137 4.61 6.11 11.76
C ALA A 137 5.94 6.67 12.26
N GLY A 138 5.94 7.84 12.86
CA GLY A 138 7.13 8.53 13.31
C GLY A 138 7.00 10.05 13.16
N MET A 139 8.09 10.75 13.39
CA MET A 139 8.19 12.19 13.15
C MET A 139 8.86 12.47 11.82
N PHE A 140 8.40 13.52 11.13
CA PHE A 140 9.13 14.04 9.98
C PHE A 140 10.46 14.67 10.40
N TRP A 141 11.52 14.47 9.65
CA TRP A 141 12.84 15.01 9.95
C TRP A 141 12.86 16.54 9.99
N LYS A 142 11.99 17.23 9.24
CA LYS A 142 11.81 18.68 9.33
C LYS A 142 11.36 19.14 10.73
N ALA A 143 10.72 18.28 11.51
CA ALA A 143 10.28 18.58 12.86
C ALA A 143 11.27 18.13 13.93
N VAL A 144 12.27 17.32 13.59
CA VAL A 144 13.32 16.84 14.49
C VAL A 144 14.46 17.84 14.53
N PRO A 145 14.95 18.25 15.73
CA PRO A 145 16.13 19.09 15.85
C PRO A 145 17.34 18.46 15.13
N LYS A 146 18.12 19.29 14.42
CA LYS A 146 19.26 18.79 13.62
C LYS A 146 20.33 18.09 14.46
N GLU A 147 20.44 18.42 15.71
CA GLU A 147 21.34 17.79 16.67
C GLU A 147 21.00 16.32 16.93
N SER A 148 19.75 15.93 16.67
CA SER A 148 19.24 14.56 16.80
C SER A 148 19.26 13.77 15.47
N TRP A 149 19.77 14.39 14.41
CA TRP A 149 19.85 13.71 13.10
C TRP A 149 20.99 12.69 13.08
N PRO A 150 20.89 11.64 12.28
CA PRO A 150 21.98 10.68 12.08
C PRO A 150 23.22 11.40 11.56
N GLN A 151 24.41 10.90 11.94
CA GLN A 151 25.69 11.49 11.56
C GLN A 151 26.31 10.77 10.35
N ASP A 152 25.80 9.60 10.01
CA ASP A 152 26.27 8.84 8.86
C ASP A 152 25.70 9.42 7.55
N LYS A 153 26.53 9.36 6.51
CA LYS A 153 26.19 9.96 5.23
C LYS A 153 24.98 9.29 4.55
N ASP A 154 24.92 7.98 4.62
CA ASP A 154 23.88 7.23 3.89
C ASP A 154 22.49 7.56 4.44
N SER A 155 22.35 7.66 5.77
CA SER A 155 21.12 8.10 6.42
C SER A 155 20.77 9.55 6.10
N LEU A 156 21.75 10.45 6.05
CA LEU A 156 21.54 11.85 5.66
C LEU A 156 21.09 11.96 4.19
N ASP A 157 21.75 11.26 3.30
CA ASP A 157 21.38 11.23 1.87
C ASP A 157 19.94 10.72 1.70
N ALA A 158 19.52 9.68 2.42
CA ALA A 158 18.15 9.16 2.41
C ALA A 158 17.12 10.19 2.93
N ILE A 159 17.47 11.01 3.95
CA ILE A 159 16.61 12.10 4.43
C ILE A 159 16.45 13.17 3.35
N TYR A 160 17.57 13.57 2.71
CA TYR A 160 17.56 14.63 1.70
C TYR A 160 16.96 14.20 0.35
N GLU A 161 16.92 12.91 0.03
CA GLU A 161 16.32 12.39 -1.21
C GLU A 161 14.87 12.89 -1.41
N ASN A 162 14.12 13.00 -0.32
CA ASN A 162 12.72 13.44 -0.35
C ASN A 162 12.53 14.88 0.17
N TRP A 163 13.59 15.65 0.33
CA TRP A 163 13.54 16.99 0.90
C TRP A 163 13.15 18.06 -0.10
N VAL A 164 12.09 18.81 0.18
CA VAL A 164 11.63 19.94 -0.63
C VAL A 164 11.19 21.10 0.27
N GLU A 165 11.86 22.25 0.16
CA GLU A 165 11.45 23.43 0.93
C GLU A 165 10.07 23.96 0.47
N PRO A 166 9.25 24.56 1.39
CA PRO A 166 9.57 24.86 2.78
C PRO A 166 9.28 23.70 3.77
N PHE A 167 8.75 22.57 3.31
CA PHE A 167 8.21 21.51 4.16
C PHE A 167 9.20 20.36 4.43
N GLY A 168 10.39 20.39 3.85
CA GLY A 168 11.37 19.32 4.02
C GLY A 168 10.87 17.98 3.51
N ASP A 169 10.90 16.95 4.35
CA ASP A 169 10.42 15.61 4.05
C ASP A 169 8.91 15.40 4.26
N MET A 170 8.21 16.42 4.80
CA MET A 170 6.76 16.37 5.02
C MET A 170 6.01 16.24 3.69
N ARG A 171 5.19 15.18 3.56
CA ARG A 171 4.46 14.87 2.32
C ARG A 171 3.33 13.88 2.53
N GLN A 172 2.45 13.84 1.55
CA GLN A 172 1.56 12.72 1.28
C GLN A 172 2.28 11.76 0.34
N GLU A 173 2.24 10.46 0.62
CA GLU A 173 2.74 9.43 -0.27
C GLU A 173 1.92 8.16 -0.08
N LEU A 174 0.92 7.96 -0.95
CA LEU A 174 -0.04 6.86 -0.87
C LEU A 174 0.00 6.06 -2.17
N VAL A 175 0.02 4.75 -2.08
CA VAL A 175 -0.03 3.82 -3.22
C VAL A 175 -1.37 3.10 -3.20
N PHE A 176 -2.00 3.02 -4.36
CA PHE A 176 -3.27 2.34 -4.58
C PHE A 176 -3.08 1.23 -5.62
N ILE A 177 -3.61 0.06 -5.33
CA ILE A 177 -3.66 -1.10 -6.23
C ILE A 177 -5.09 -1.58 -6.28
N GLY A 178 -5.66 -1.72 -7.45
CA GLY A 178 -7.03 -2.17 -7.60
C GLY A 178 -7.44 -2.53 -9.01
N GLN A 179 -8.64 -3.02 -9.15
CA GLN A 179 -9.23 -3.41 -10.42
C GLN A 179 -10.22 -2.35 -10.88
N GLY A 180 -10.01 -1.82 -12.08
CA GLY A 180 -10.85 -0.75 -12.63
C GLY A 180 -10.83 0.53 -11.79
N LEU A 181 -9.75 0.78 -11.03
CA LEU A 181 -9.59 2.02 -10.27
C LEU A 181 -9.41 3.21 -11.22
N ASP A 182 -10.24 4.22 -11.04
CA ASP A 182 -10.11 5.50 -11.72
C ASP A 182 -9.09 6.38 -10.96
N LYS A 183 -7.87 6.45 -11.49
CA LYS A 183 -6.78 7.25 -10.93
C LYS A 183 -7.16 8.72 -10.80
N GLU A 184 -7.85 9.29 -11.79
CA GLU A 184 -8.18 10.72 -11.80
C GLU A 184 -9.20 11.05 -10.71
N GLN A 185 -10.23 10.21 -10.55
CA GLN A 185 -11.22 10.38 -9.49
C GLN A 185 -10.60 10.23 -8.10
N VAL A 186 -9.75 9.21 -7.89
CA VAL A 186 -9.07 9.03 -6.59
C VAL A 186 -8.13 10.20 -6.31
N THR A 187 -7.36 10.64 -7.29
CA THR A 187 -6.46 11.80 -7.15
C THR A 187 -7.25 13.07 -6.81
N LYS A 188 -8.33 13.35 -7.52
CA LYS A 188 -9.20 14.50 -7.25
C LYS A 188 -9.78 14.46 -5.83
N ALA A 189 -10.28 13.30 -5.40
CA ALA A 189 -10.82 13.16 -4.05
C ALA A 189 -9.76 13.39 -2.96
N LEU A 190 -8.51 12.99 -3.19
CA LEU A 190 -7.39 13.28 -2.29
C LEU A 190 -6.97 14.75 -2.34
N ASP A 191 -6.98 15.37 -3.52
CA ASP A 191 -6.69 16.80 -3.65
C ASP A 191 -7.72 17.68 -2.92
N GLU A 192 -8.98 17.27 -2.88
CA GLU A 192 -10.03 17.91 -2.09
C GLU A 192 -9.83 17.80 -0.56
N CYS A 193 -9.01 16.83 -0.13
CA CYS A 193 -8.60 16.70 1.27
C CYS A 193 -7.42 17.62 1.64
N LEU A 194 -6.65 18.14 0.68
CA LEU A 194 -5.52 19.03 0.95
C LEU A 194 -5.99 20.38 1.52
N LEU A 195 -5.17 20.98 2.37
CA LEU A 195 -5.41 22.36 2.81
C LEU A 195 -5.51 23.31 1.63
N SER A 196 -6.44 24.24 1.71
CA SER A 196 -6.49 25.40 0.81
C SER A 196 -5.23 26.28 0.99
N ASP A 197 -4.88 27.04 -0.04
CA ASP A 197 -3.74 27.98 0.07
C ASP A 197 -3.95 29.02 1.16
N SER A 198 -5.20 29.46 1.36
CA SER A 198 -5.56 30.40 2.43
C SER A 198 -5.32 29.82 3.83
N ASP A 199 -5.72 28.56 4.07
CA ASP A 199 -5.51 27.94 5.37
C ASP A 199 -4.05 27.55 5.59
N LEU A 200 -3.36 27.17 4.51
CA LEU A 200 -1.94 26.89 4.55
C LEU A 200 -1.13 28.10 5.03
N LEU A 201 -1.46 29.29 4.53
CA LEU A 201 -0.83 30.56 4.91
C LEU A 201 -1.11 31.01 6.34
N GLN A 202 -2.22 30.60 6.94
CA GLN A 202 -2.56 30.93 8.33
C GLN A 202 -1.67 30.20 9.35
N GLY A 203 -0.99 29.13 8.94
CA GLY A 203 0.03 28.45 9.73
C GLY A 203 -0.52 27.53 10.82
N ARG A 204 0.42 26.92 11.56
CA ARG A 204 0.15 25.80 12.48
C ARG A 204 -0.86 26.12 13.59
N ALA A 205 -0.89 27.36 14.11
CA ALA A 205 -1.85 27.76 15.15
C ALA A 205 -3.29 27.65 14.64
N HIS A 206 -3.53 28.05 13.40
CA HIS A 206 -4.83 27.90 12.76
C HIS A 206 -5.14 26.43 12.46
N TRP A 207 -4.17 25.66 11.95
CA TRP A 207 -4.38 24.26 11.64
C TRP A 207 -4.76 23.43 12.87
N ALA A 208 -4.26 23.78 14.04
CA ALA A 208 -4.59 23.12 15.31
C ALA A 208 -6.08 23.28 15.72
N THR A 209 -6.81 24.21 15.09
CA THR A 209 -8.24 24.44 15.37
C THR A 209 -9.18 23.52 14.57
N PHE A 210 -8.64 22.76 13.61
CA PHE A 210 -9.48 21.88 12.79
C PHE A 210 -9.95 20.66 13.59
N ASP A 211 -11.12 20.18 13.21
CA ASP A 211 -11.65 18.92 13.73
C ASP A 211 -10.77 17.74 13.31
N ASP A 212 -10.37 16.91 14.28
CA ASP A 212 -9.45 15.80 14.08
C ASP A 212 -10.04 14.50 14.66
N PRO A 213 -10.70 13.69 13.84
CA PRO A 213 -11.32 12.44 14.28
C PRO A 213 -10.33 11.28 14.47
N PHE A 214 -9.02 11.47 14.19
CA PHE A 214 -8.03 10.44 14.40
C PHE A 214 -7.72 10.23 15.89
N PRO A 215 -7.36 9.00 16.33
CA PRO A 215 -7.07 8.71 17.73
C PRO A 215 -5.99 9.62 18.34
N ASP A 216 -6.13 9.99 19.60
CA ASP A 216 -5.21 10.88 20.31
C ASP A 216 -3.89 10.21 20.73
N GLU A 217 -3.80 8.89 20.71
CA GLU A 217 -2.62 8.10 21.06
C GLU A 217 -1.31 8.52 20.34
N TRP A 218 -1.44 9.19 19.19
CA TRP A 218 -0.27 9.72 18.47
C TRP A 218 0.36 10.95 19.14
N LYS A 219 -0.40 11.62 20.01
CA LYS A 219 0.05 12.84 20.71
C LYS A 219 0.86 12.50 21.98
N GLU A 220 0.71 11.28 22.51
CA GLU A 220 1.33 10.85 23.76
C GLU A 220 2.71 10.22 23.59
N THR A 221 3.10 9.91 22.36
CA THR A 221 4.38 9.24 22.01
C THR A 221 5.52 10.22 21.61
N ALA A 222 5.34 11.51 21.84
CA ALA A 222 6.30 12.57 21.48
C ALA A 222 7.13 13.06 22.67
#